data_b9ea4827aa85aa45789a3af6780408c6
#
_entry.id   b9ea4827aa85aa45789a3af6780408c6
#
_cell.length_a   1.000
_cell.length_b   1.000
_cell.length_c   1.000
_cell.angle_alpha   90.00
_cell.angle_beta   90.00
_cell.angle_gamma   90.00
#
_symmetry.space_group_name_H-M   'P 1'
#
loop_
_entity.id
_entity.type
_entity.pdbx_description
1 polymer ?
#
loop_
_entity_poly.entity_id
_entity_poly.type
_entity_poly.pdbx_seq_one_letter_code
_entity_poly.pdbx_strand_id
1 'polypeptide(L)'
;GAAIWSTAAEKAIEMPAVFYIRFFQNHGLLQINNRPQWHVIKDGSKSYINKIIQSFESKVLLSTPVKKVKRHEHGVEVVYGNEESSDIFDKVIFANHSDQALKLLDDPSPEENMILGALPYQKNVALLHTDSEILPNKKITWSSWNYLISVDNSKPVALTYNMNILQSLDSKTDFLVTLNSNDQVNPKKVIKEIYYEHPLFTVAGVKAQKQKHLISGKNNTFYCGAYWGYGFHEDGVNSALDVCSFFGKSL
;
A
#
# COMPACT_ATOMS: atom_id res chain seq x y z
N GLY A 1 -6.85 -13.98 -6.72
CA GLY A 1 -6.45 -13.46 -5.39
C GLY A 1 -4.98 -13.08 -5.34
N ALA A 2 -4.10 -13.96 -5.76
CA ALA A 2 -2.66 -13.68 -5.80
C ALA A 2 -2.34 -12.40 -6.60
N ALA A 3 -3.05 -12.15 -7.70
CA ALA A 3 -2.88 -10.95 -8.51
C ALA A 3 -3.34 -9.66 -7.80
N ILE A 4 -4.41 -9.72 -7.02
CA ILE A 4 -4.96 -8.55 -6.31
C ILE A 4 -3.97 -8.00 -5.28
N TRP A 5 -3.28 -8.90 -4.57
CA TRP A 5 -2.31 -8.52 -3.53
C TRP A 5 -0.85 -8.68 -3.97
N SER A 6 -0.61 -8.89 -5.28
CA SER A 6 0.74 -9.03 -5.86
C SER A 6 1.62 -10.03 -5.11
N THR A 7 1.05 -11.17 -4.73
CA THR A 7 1.72 -12.21 -3.95
C THR A 7 1.85 -13.51 -4.74
N ALA A 8 2.72 -14.42 -4.29
CA ALA A 8 2.80 -15.76 -4.88
C ALA A 8 1.52 -16.56 -4.56
N ALA A 9 1.12 -17.45 -5.47
CA ALA A 9 -0.08 -18.27 -5.30
C ALA A 9 -0.05 -19.09 -4.01
N GLU A 10 1.11 -19.65 -3.65
CA GLU A 10 1.33 -20.39 -2.40
C GLU A 10 1.10 -19.53 -1.16
N LYS A 11 1.50 -18.26 -1.19
CA LYS A 11 1.29 -17.32 -0.08
C LYS A 11 -0.16 -16.82 -0.01
N ALA A 12 -0.85 -16.74 -1.14
CA ALA A 12 -2.26 -16.37 -1.17
C ALA A 12 -3.15 -17.39 -0.42
N ILE A 13 -2.73 -18.67 -0.36
CA ILE A 13 -3.45 -19.72 0.37
C ILE A 13 -3.34 -19.54 1.90
N GLU A 14 -2.32 -18.87 2.41
CA GLU A 14 -2.15 -18.58 3.83
C GLU A 14 -3.14 -17.50 4.34
N MET A 15 -3.80 -16.80 3.42
CA MET A 15 -4.80 -15.77 3.76
C MET A 15 -6.05 -16.39 4.38
N PRO A 16 -6.62 -15.80 5.45
CA PRO A 16 -7.87 -16.31 6.02
C PRO A 16 -9.00 -16.29 5.00
N ALA A 17 -9.69 -17.41 4.79
CA ALA A 17 -10.77 -17.52 3.81
C ALA A 17 -11.87 -16.46 4.03
N VAL A 18 -12.21 -16.15 5.29
CA VAL A 18 -13.21 -15.12 5.61
C VAL A 18 -12.76 -13.72 5.16
N PHE A 19 -11.46 -13.41 5.24
CA PHE A 19 -10.90 -12.14 4.77
C PHE A 19 -11.02 -12.04 3.26
N TYR A 20 -10.61 -13.09 2.56
CA TYR A 20 -10.71 -13.23 1.11
C TYR A 20 -12.15 -13.09 0.60
N ILE A 21 -13.09 -13.89 1.16
CA ILE A 21 -14.49 -13.89 0.73
C ILE A 21 -15.15 -12.53 0.96
N ARG A 22 -14.91 -11.88 2.10
CA ARG A 22 -15.44 -10.53 2.38
C ARG A 22 -14.95 -9.49 1.39
N PHE A 23 -13.66 -9.53 1.05
CA PHE A 23 -13.12 -8.65 0.01
C PHE A 23 -13.86 -8.82 -1.32
N PHE A 24 -14.00 -10.07 -1.78
CA PHE A 24 -14.70 -10.36 -3.03
C PHE A 24 -16.17 -9.95 -2.99
N GLN A 25 -16.84 -10.14 -1.86
CA GLN A 25 -18.22 -9.71 -1.66
C GLN A 25 -18.34 -8.17 -1.70
N ASN A 26 -17.50 -7.46 -0.97
CA ASN A 26 -17.52 -5.99 -0.91
C ASN A 26 -17.28 -5.34 -2.28
N HIS A 27 -16.50 -5.98 -3.14
CA HIS A 27 -16.18 -5.50 -4.48
C HIS A 27 -17.13 -6.04 -5.58
N GLY A 28 -18.21 -6.73 -5.20
CA GLY A 28 -19.15 -7.32 -6.16
C GLY A 28 -18.56 -8.40 -7.06
N LEU A 29 -17.40 -8.97 -6.71
CA LEU A 29 -16.70 -9.96 -7.53
C LEU A 29 -17.35 -11.35 -7.45
N LEU A 30 -18.23 -11.59 -6.48
CA LEU A 30 -19.04 -12.81 -6.36
C LEU A 30 -20.40 -12.71 -7.08
N GLN A 31 -20.68 -11.58 -7.72
CA GLN A 31 -21.95 -11.31 -8.41
C GLN A 31 -21.78 -11.45 -9.92
N ILE A 32 -22.79 -12.00 -10.58
CA ILE A 32 -22.87 -12.06 -12.05
C ILE A 32 -23.52 -10.78 -12.58
N ASN A 33 -24.61 -10.35 -11.93
CA ASN A 33 -25.38 -9.16 -12.29
C ASN A 33 -25.10 -8.01 -11.30
N ASN A 34 -25.42 -6.77 -11.71
CA ASN A 34 -25.31 -5.58 -10.87
C ASN A 34 -23.91 -5.34 -10.28
N ARG A 35 -22.88 -5.66 -11.06
CA ARG A 35 -21.50 -5.35 -10.67
C ARG A 35 -21.29 -3.85 -10.54
N PRO A 36 -20.56 -3.37 -9.52
CA PRO A 36 -20.28 -1.96 -9.39
C PRO A 36 -19.44 -1.48 -10.58
N GLN A 37 -19.73 -0.27 -11.07
CA GLN A 37 -18.87 0.39 -12.04
C GLN A 37 -17.57 0.80 -11.37
N TRP A 38 -16.46 0.37 -11.90
CA TRP A 38 -15.14 0.77 -11.44
C TRP A 38 -14.78 2.14 -11.99
N HIS A 39 -14.14 2.95 -11.16
CA HIS A 39 -13.67 4.28 -11.51
C HIS A 39 -12.20 4.44 -11.12
N VAL A 40 -11.53 5.34 -11.80
CA VAL A 40 -10.18 5.81 -11.45
C VAL A 40 -10.22 7.31 -11.22
N ILE A 41 -9.27 7.83 -10.44
CA ILE A 41 -9.14 9.26 -10.25
C ILE A 41 -8.52 9.85 -11.52
N LYS A 42 -9.21 10.80 -12.13
CA LYS A 42 -8.70 11.51 -13.31
C LYS A 42 -7.36 12.15 -12.98
N ASP A 43 -6.40 12.00 -13.87
CA ASP A 43 -5.02 12.48 -13.75
C ASP A 43 -4.23 11.81 -12.59
N GLY A 44 -4.74 10.68 -12.08
CA GLY A 44 -4.10 9.87 -11.04
C GLY A 44 -4.25 10.43 -9.63
N SER A 45 -3.79 9.66 -8.65
CA SER A 45 -3.94 9.99 -7.22
C SER A 45 -3.21 11.26 -6.79
N LYS A 46 -2.16 11.67 -7.51
CA LYS A 46 -1.44 12.93 -7.24
C LYS A 46 -2.35 14.15 -7.30
N SER A 47 -3.42 14.12 -8.10
CA SER A 47 -4.34 15.25 -8.27
C SER A 47 -5.07 15.63 -6.98
N TYR A 48 -5.47 14.66 -6.15
CA TYR A 48 -6.12 14.96 -4.86
C TYR A 48 -5.11 15.28 -3.75
N ILE A 49 -3.92 14.70 -3.80
CA ILE A 49 -2.86 14.96 -2.80
C ILE A 49 -2.51 16.45 -2.78
N ASN A 50 -2.29 17.05 -3.96
CA ASN A 50 -1.97 18.46 -4.07
C ASN A 50 -3.07 19.36 -3.44
N LYS A 51 -4.33 18.97 -3.58
CA LYS A 51 -5.45 19.70 -2.96
C LYS A 51 -5.48 19.54 -1.45
N ILE A 52 -5.19 18.34 -0.93
CA ILE A 52 -5.18 18.08 0.51
C ILE A 52 -4.06 18.87 1.20
N ILE A 53 -2.86 18.87 0.66
CA ILE A 53 -1.70 19.51 1.30
C ILE A 53 -1.70 21.04 1.17
N GLN A 54 -2.50 21.64 0.30
CA GLN A 54 -2.48 23.05 -0.02
C GLN A 54 -2.54 23.97 1.21
N SER A 55 -3.33 23.61 2.24
CA SER A 55 -3.51 24.41 3.45
C SER A 55 -2.35 24.30 4.45
N PHE A 56 -1.47 23.32 4.30
CA PHE A 56 -0.33 23.07 5.20
C PHE A 56 0.96 22.70 4.47
N GLU A 57 1.07 23.05 3.19
CA GLU A 57 2.21 22.74 2.33
C GLU A 57 3.56 23.15 2.94
N SER A 58 3.60 24.31 3.59
CA SER A 58 4.80 24.82 4.28
C SER A 58 5.26 23.96 5.47
N LYS A 59 4.41 23.06 5.95
CA LYS A 59 4.73 22.12 7.05
C LYS A 59 5.12 20.73 6.53
N VAL A 60 5.08 20.51 5.22
CA VAL A 60 5.47 19.24 4.60
C VAL A 60 6.96 19.25 4.31
N LEU A 61 7.71 18.41 5.03
CA LEU A 61 9.15 18.26 4.85
C LEU A 61 9.43 17.07 3.93
N LEU A 62 9.79 17.38 2.67
CA LEU A 62 10.18 16.36 1.70
C LEU A 62 11.67 16.01 1.87
N SER A 63 12.04 14.80 1.43
CA SER A 63 13.42 14.29 1.53
C SER A 63 14.00 14.34 2.94
N THR A 64 13.12 14.25 3.94
CA THR A 64 13.44 14.38 5.36
C THR A 64 13.04 13.10 6.08
N PRO A 65 13.81 12.01 5.93
CA PRO A 65 13.46 10.73 6.52
C PRO A 65 13.54 10.79 8.05
N VAL A 66 12.52 10.26 8.72
CA VAL A 66 12.56 10.02 10.16
C VAL A 66 13.54 8.88 10.43
N LYS A 67 14.39 9.05 11.42
CA LYS A 67 15.43 8.09 11.82
C LYS A 67 15.05 7.34 13.09
N LYS A 68 14.43 8.05 14.04
CA LYS A 68 14.09 7.50 15.36
C LYS A 68 12.93 8.28 15.95
N VAL A 69 12.12 7.59 16.74
CA VAL A 69 11.04 8.16 17.57
C VAL A 69 11.22 7.65 18.98
N LYS A 70 11.36 8.56 19.93
CA LYS A 70 11.52 8.25 21.36
C LYS A 70 10.39 8.93 22.14
N ARG A 71 9.72 8.17 22.99
CA ARG A 71 8.57 8.63 23.74
C ARG A 71 8.98 9.05 25.14
N HIS A 72 8.41 10.16 25.60
CA HIS A 72 8.63 10.73 26.92
C HIS A 72 7.26 10.94 27.59
N GLU A 73 7.27 11.19 28.88
CA GLU A 73 6.04 11.45 29.65
C GLU A 73 5.21 12.60 29.06
N HIS A 74 5.88 13.67 28.59
CA HIS A 74 5.25 14.90 28.14
C HIS A 74 5.35 15.14 26.62
N GLY A 75 5.71 14.13 25.83
CA GLY A 75 5.78 14.28 24.38
C GLY A 75 6.57 13.18 23.69
N VAL A 76 6.85 13.40 22.42
CA VAL A 76 7.56 12.46 21.55
C VAL A 76 8.68 13.21 20.84
N GLU A 77 9.91 12.76 21.03
CA GLU A 77 11.08 13.23 20.29
C GLU A 77 11.14 12.50 18.95
N VAL A 78 11.21 13.27 17.87
CA VAL A 78 11.35 12.75 16.50
C VAL A 78 12.70 13.20 15.96
N VAL A 79 13.59 12.24 15.67
CA VAL A 79 14.88 12.48 15.02
C VAL A 79 14.71 12.28 13.52
N TYR A 80 15.11 13.26 12.73
CA TYR A 80 14.88 13.24 11.28
C TYR A 80 15.98 13.94 10.48
N GLY A 81 15.93 13.76 9.17
CA GLY A 81 16.89 14.36 8.24
C GLY A 81 18.26 13.69 8.23
N ASN A 82 19.15 14.18 7.40
CA ASN A 82 20.51 13.63 7.25
C ASN A 82 21.44 14.07 8.38
N GLU A 83 21.19 15.25 8.96
CA GLU A 83 21.98 15.85 10.05
C GLU A 83 21.44 15.45 11.44
N GLU A 84 20.48 14.53 11.50
CA GLU A 84 19.86 14.04 12.73
C GLU A 84 19.32 15.17 13.64
N SER A 85 18.62 16.14 13.02
CA SER A 85 17.86 17.12 13.76
C SER A 85 16.77 16.47 14.60
N SER A 86 16.44 17.03 15.75
CA SER A 86 15.33 16.52 16.58
C SER A 86 14.40 17.63 17.05
N ASP A 87 13.11 17.32 17.09
CA ASP A 87 12.07 18.16 17.67
C ASP A 87 11.18 17.33 18.59
N ILE A 88 10.58 18.01 19.57
CA ILE A 88 9.60 17.41 20.50
C ILE A 88 8.20 17.82 20.08
N PHE A 89 7.33 16.83 19.92
CA PHE A 89 5.92 16.97 19.57
C PHE A 89 5.04 16.42 20.68
N ASP A 90 3.81 16.91 20.78
CA ASP A 90 2.83 16.36 21.74
C ASP A 90 2.48 14.92 21.40
N LYS A 91 2.42 14.58 20.12
CA LYS A 91 2.01 13.27 19.62
C LYS A 91 2.66 12.95 18.27
N VAL A 92 2.80 11.65 17.98
CA VAL A 92 3.25 11.14 16.68
C VAL A 92 2.18 10.24 16.06
N ILE A 93 1.98 10.37 14.75
CA ILE A 93 1.13 9.51 13.95
C ILE A 93 2.00 8.83 12.90
N PHE A 94 2.16 7.52 13.01
CA PHE A 94 2.83 6.72 11.98
C PHE A 94 1.86 6.41 10.85
N ALA A 95 2.18 6.88 9.64
CA ALA A 95 1.41 6.63 8.42
C ALA A 95 2.23 5.89 7.35
N ASN A 96 3.28 5.21 7.77
CA ASN A 96 4.15 4.35 6.96
C ASN A 96 3.84 2.86 7.23
N HIS A 97 4.60 1.92 6.67
CA HIS A 97 4.43 0.49 6.92
C HIS A 97 4.58 0.14 8.40
N SER A 98 3.87 -0.90 8.87
CA SER A 98 3.92 -1.33 10.27
C SER A 98 5.31 -1.76 10.71
N ASP A 99 6.06 -2.48 9.88
CA ASP A 99 7.43 -2.90 10.14
C ASP A 99 8.40 -1.72 10.17
N GLN A 100 8.17 -0.70 9.35
CA GLN A 100 8.95 0.55 9.36
C GLN A 100 8.64 1.36 10.62
N ALA A 101 7.36 1.48 11.00
CA ALA A 101 6.96 2.14 12.24
C ALA A 101 7.63 1.49 13.46
N LEU A 102 7.60 0.15 13.53
CA LEU A 102 8.25 -0.61 14.61
C LEU A 102 9.77 -0.37 14.68
N LYS A 103 10.44 -0.32 13.53
CA LYS A 103 11.89 -0.05 13.46
C LYS A 103 12.27 1.37 13.88
N LEU A 104 11.37 2.33 13.72
CA LEU A 104 11.61 3.74 14.10
C LEU A 104 11.44 3.97 15.60
N LEU A 105 10.69 3.12 16.32
CA LEU A 105 10.49 3.23 17.75
C LEU A 105 11.76 2.82 18.50
N ASP A 106 12.25 3.69 19.40
CA ASP A 106 13.39 3.43 20.25
C ASP A 106 13.03 2.53 21.45
N ASP A 107 11.76 2.59 21.85
CA ASP A 107 11.19 1.98 23.06
C ASP A 107 9.88 1.22 22.80
N PRO A 108 9.82 0.30 21.79
CA PRO A 108 8.57 -0.37 21.45
C PRO A 108 8.05 -1.23 22.61
N SER A 109 6.75 -1.11 22.91
CA SER A 109 6.11 -1.97 23.91
C SER A 109 6.01 -3.43 23.43
N PRO A 110 5.77 -4.39 24.35
CA PRO A 110 5.52 -5.77 23.97
C PRO A 110 4.35 -5.91 22.99
N GLU A 111 3.26 -5.13 23.19
CA GLU A 111 2.08 -5.12 22.33
C GLU A 111 2.40 -4.55 20.95
N GLU A 112 3.19 -3.47 20.87
CA GLU A 112 3.64 -2.90 19.59
C GLU A 112 4.51 -3.90 18.82
N ASN A 113 5.46 -4.55 19.47
CA ASN A 113 6.25 -5.62 18.86
C ASN A 113 5.39 -6.75 18.32
N MET A 114 4.42 -7.21 19.11
CA MET A 114 3.51 -8.29 18.72
C MET A 114 2.61 -7.89 17.56
N ILE A 115 1.98 -6.71 17.63
CA ILE A 115 0.92 -6.30 16.68
C ILE A 115 1.53 -5.80 15.37
N LEU A 116 2.49 -4.87 15.42
CA LEU A 116 3.13 -4.32 14.23
C LEU A 116 4.02 -5.35 13.53
N GLY A 117 4.68 -6.21 14.30
CA GLY A 117 5.53 -7.29 13.79
C GLY A 117 4.77 -8.46 13.16
N ALA A 118 3.46 -8.59 13.44
CA ALA A 118 2.62 -9.65 12.86
C ALA A 118 2.22 -9.40 11.40
N LEU A 119 2.55 -8.25 10.83
CA LEU A 119 2.20 -7.82 9.47
C LEU A 119 3.46 -7.88 8.58
N PRO A 120 3.76 -9.04 7.96
CA PRO A 120 4.92 -9.16 7.07
C PRO A 120 4.68 -8.46 5.74
N TYR A 121 5.76 -8.06 5.08
CA TYR A 121 5.74 -7.42 3.77
C TYR A 121 6.51 -8.24 2.74
N GLN A 122 6.00 -8.24 1.51
CA GLN A 122 6.65 -8.86 0.36
C GLN A 122 7.16 -7.78 -0.59
N LYS A 123 8.42 -7.91 -0.99
CA LYS A 123 9.02 -7.05 -2.02
C LYS A 123 8.45 -7.38 -3.39
N ASN A 124 8.14 -6.34 -4.15
CA ASN A 124 7.68 -6.42 -5.52
C ASN A 124 8.43 -5.39 -6.36
N VAL A 125 8.82 -5.79 -7.55
CA VAL A 125 9.44 -4.88 -8.51
C VAL A 125 8.42 -4.52 -9.56
N ALA A 126 8.20 -3.22 -9.77
CA ALA A 126 7.33 -2.67 -10.78
C ALA A 126 8.15 -1.97 -11.86
N LEU A 127 7.94 -2.35 -13.12
CA LEU A 127 8.52 -1.69 -14.28
C LEU A 127 7.46 -0.83 -14.97
N LEU A 128 7.70 0.48 -15.06
CA LEU A 128 6.98 1.33 -16.01
C LEU A 128 7.71 1.25 -17.35
N HIS A 129 7.01 0.85 -18.40
CA HIS A 129 7.61 0.59 -19.72
C HIS A 129 6.62 0.78 -20.86
N THR A 130 7.12 0.67 -22.09
CA THR A 130 6.34 0.76 -23.34
C THR A 130 6.41 -0.52 -24.17
N ASP A 131 6.78 -1.63 -23.56
CA ASP A 131 6.91 -2.91 -24.24
C ASP A 131 5.56 -3.64 -24.31
N SER A 132 4.83 -3.44 -25.42
CA SER A 132 3.55 -4.09 -25.64
C SER A 132 3.64 -5.56 -26.09
N GLU A 133 4.85 -6.07 -26.33
CA GLU A 133 5.06 -7.50 -26.70
C GLU A 133 4.75 -8.47 -25.54
N ILE A 134 4.76 -7.95 -24.28
CA ILE A 134 4.35 -8.72 -23.10
C ILE A 134 2.84 -8.98 -23.04
N LEU A 135 2.05 -8.20 -23.77
CA LEU A 135 0.59 -8.33 -23.83
C LEU A 135 0.18 -9.38 -24.86
N PRO A 136 -1.07 -9.89 -24.80
CA PRO A 136 -1.57 -10.82 -25.80
C PRO A 136 -1.45 -10.29 -27.23
N ASN A 137 -1.15 -11.15 -28.20
CA ASN A 137 -0.95 -10.78 -29.61
C ASN A 137 -2.19 -10.07 -30.24
N LYS A 138 -3.38 -10.38 -29.77
CA LYS A 138 -4.62 -9.77 -30.26
C LYS A 138 -5.01 -8.58 -29.35
N LYS A 139 -4.89 -7.36 -29.86
CA LYS A 139 -5.24 -6.13 -29.09
C LYS A 139 -6.66 -6.14 -28.51
N ILE A 140 -7.61 -6.79 -29.18
CA ILE A 140 -9.00 -6.89 -28.71
C ILE A 140 -9.12 -7.64 -27.37
N THR A 141 -8.12 -8.44 -26.99
CA THR A 141 -8.09 -9.16 -25.71
C THR A 141 -7.38 -8.40 -24.60
N TRP A 142 -6.85 -7.21 -24.87
CA TRP A 142 -6.19 -6.40 -23.87
C TRP A 142 -7.19 -5.89 -22.85
N SER A 143 -6.80 -5.96 -21.59
CA SER A 143 -7.56 -5.45 -20.44
C SER A 143 -6.73 -4.43 -19.66
N SER A 144 -7.38 -3.69 -18.76
CA SER A 144 -6.67 -2.85 -17.78
C SER A 144 -5.69 -3.68 -16.95
N TRP A 145 -6.03 -4.94 -16.66
CA TRP A 145 -5.23 -5.91 -15.91
C TRP A 145 -5.02 -7.15 -16.77
N ASN A 146 -3.76 -7.44 -17.10
CA ASN A 146 -3.38 -8.60 -17.88
C ASN A 146 -2.53 -9.51 -16.99
N TYR A 147 -3.10 -10.66 -16.62
CA TYR A 147 -2.47 -11.63 -15.76
C TYR A 147 -1.74 -12.68 -16.58
N LEU A 148 -0.45 -12.85 -16.31
CA LEU A 148 0.36 -13.91 -16.94
C LEU A 148 0.44 -15.11 -15.99
N ILE A 149 -0.06 -16.25 -16.43
CA ILE A 149 0.02 -17.51 -15.68
C ILE A 149 1.42 -18.09 -15.86
N SER A 150 2.19 -18.11 -14.78
CA SER A 150 3.47 -18.80 -14.72
C SER A 150 3.25 -20.30 -14.49
N VAL A 151 4.10 -21.13 -15.09
CA VAL A 151 4.17 -22.56 -14.78
C VAL A 151 4.77 -22.78 -13.37
N ASP A 152 5.61 -21.86 -12.92
CA ASP A 152 6.23 -21.88 -11.59
C ASP A 152 5.37 -21.10 -10.58
N ASN A 153 4.64 -21.84 -9.76
CA ASN A 153 3.74 -21.28 -8.74
C ASN A 153 4.47 -20.66 -7.54
N SER A 154 5.77 -20.88 -7.38
CA SER A 154 6.58 -20.30 -6.31
C SER A 154 6.94 -18.83 -6.58
N LYS A 155 6.90 -18.42 -7.85
CA LYS A 155 7.17 -17.04 -8.25
C LYS A 155 5.99 -16.12 -7.93
N PRO A 156 6.25 -14.86 -7.56
CA PRO A 156 5.20 -13.85 -7.50
C PRO A 156 4.44 -13.75 -8.81
N VAL A 157 3.17 -13.43 -8.71
CA VAL A 157 2.31 -13.28 -9.89
C VAL A 157 2.84 -12.17 -10.79
N ALA A 158 2.97 -12.47 -12.06
CA ALA A 158 3.23 -11.50 -13.10
C ALA A 158 1.91 -10.84 -13.53
N LEU A 159 1.81 -9.55 -13.31
CA LEU A 159 0.65 -8.75 -13.66
C LEU A 159 1.08 -7.52 -14.44
N THR A 160 0.46 -7.29 -15.59
CA THR A 160 0.69 -6.09 -16.40
C THR A 160 -0.57 -5.22 -16.45
N TYR A 161 -0.47 -4.01 -15.90
CA TYR A 161 -1.48 -2.97 -16.05
C TYR A 161 -1.28 -2.26 -17.39
N ASN A 162 -2.33 -2.17 -18.20
CA ASN A 162 -2.36 -1.26 -19.35
C ASN A 162 -2.92 0.09 -18.87
N MET A 163 -2.04 1.07 -18.71
CA MET A 163 -2.39 2.37 -18.16
C MET A 163 -3.27 3.18 -19.11
N ASN A 164 -3.13 2.96 -20.43
CA ASN A 164 -3.97 3.65 -21.41
C ASN A 164 -5.45 3.24 -21.25
N ILE A 165 -5.71 1.94 -21.04
CA ILE A 165 -7.05 1.44 -20.77
C ILE A 165 -7.50 1.84 -19.35
N LEU A 166 -6.65 1.63 -18.35
CA LEU A 166 -6.99 1.85 -16.94
C LEU A 166 -7.34 3.31 -16.62
N GLN A 167 -6.60 4.25 -17.21
CA GLN A 167 -6.74 5.69 -16.93
C GLN A 167 -7.30 6.49 -18.13
N SER A 168 -7.74 5.79 -19.19
CA SER A 168 -8.27 6.42 -20.42
C SER A 168 -7.30 7.47 -20.97
N LEU A 169 -6.01 7.11 -21.09
CA LEU A 169 -4.99 8.02 -21.59
C LEU A 169 -5.15 8.23 -23.10
N ASP A 170 -5.18 9.49 -23.53
CA ASP A 170 -5.13 9.84 -24.96
C ASP A 170 -3.67 9.86 -25.42
N SER A 171 -3.13 8.67 -25.72
CA SER A 171 -1.76 8.48 -26.16
C SER A 171 -1.65 7.38 -27.21
N LYS A 172 -0.80 7.63 -28.23
CA LYS A 172 -0.46 6.61 -29.22
C LYS A 172 0.55 5.58 -28.69
N THR A 173 1.26 5.91 -27.61
CA THR A 173 2.20 5.02 -26.93
C THR A 173 1.46 4.26 -25.85
N ASP A 174 1.63 2.94 -25.83
CA ASP A 174 1.10 2.09 -24.78
C ASP A 174 2.01 2.19 -23.55
N PHE A 175 1.49 2.75 -22.44
CA PHE A 175 2.18 2.78 -21.14
C PHE A 175 1.72 1.63 -20.29
N LEU A 176 2.67 0.82 -19.86
CA LEU A 176 2.43 -0.41 -19.12
C LEU A 176 3.17 -0.37 -17.78
N VAL A 177 2.56 -0.99 -16.76
CA VAL A 177 3.22 -1.26 -15.49
C VAL A 177 3.19 -2.75 -15.24
N THR A 178 4.35 -3.40 -15.27
CA THR A 178 4.47 -4.85 -15.03
C THR A 178 5.09 -5.11 -13.67
N LEU A 179 4.46 -6.01 -12.91
CA LEU A 179 4.93 -6.46 -11.61
C LEU A 179 5.58 -7.85 -11.74
N ASN A 180 6.75 -7.99 -11.12
CA ASN A 180 7.42 -9.28 -10.88
C ASN A 180 7.74 -10.12 -12.14
N SER A 181 7.88 -9.50 -13.28
CA SER A 181 8.22 -10.18 -14.55
C SER A 181 9.26 -9.39 -15.34
N ASN A 182 10.30 -8.95 -14.65
CA ASN A 182 11.32 -8.04 -15.19
C ASN A 182 12.11 -8.67 -16.32
N ASP A 183 12.31 -9.98 -16.30
CA ASP A 183 13.00 -10.80 -17.29
C ASP A 183 12.28 -10.87 -18.65
N GLN A 184 10.98 -10.56 -18.67
CA GLN A 184 10.16 -10.61 -19.88
C GLN A 184 10.02 -9.26 -20.58
N VAL A 185 10.32 -8.15 -19.90
CA VAL A 185 10.24 -6.81 -20.46
C VAL A 185 11.56 -6.43 -21.12
N ASN A 186 11.51 -5.94 -22.36
CA ASN A 186 12.68 -5.45 -23.05
C ASN A 186 13.32 -4.27 -22.30
N PRO A 187 14.57 -4.38 -21.81
CA PRO A 187 15.21 -3.33 -21.01
C PRO A 187 15.29 -1.98 -21.71
N LYS A 188 15.36 -1.96 -23.05
CA LYS A 188 15.39 -0.71 -23.82
C LYS A 188 14.07 0.04 -23.84
N LYS A 189 12.98 -0.62 -23.47
CA LYS A 189 11.64 -0.02 -23.40
C LYS A 189 11.23 0.36 -21.98
N VAL A 190 12.09 0.09 -20.97
CA VAL A 190 11.85 0.47 -19.56
C VAL A 190 12.08 1.95 -19.38
N ILE A 191 11.08 2.64 -18.80
CA ILE A 191 11.13 4.05 -18.43
C ILE A 191 11.60 4.20 -16.98
N LYS A 192 11.08 3.35 -16.08
CA LYS A 192 11.40 3.42 -14.65
C LYS A 192 11.20 2.07 -13.98
N GLU A 193 12.11 1.74 -13.08
CA GLU A 193 11.99 0.62 -12.15
C GLU A 193 11.69 1.16 -10.76
N ILE A 194 10.73 0.55 -10.07
CA ILE A 194 10.27 0.97 -8.75
C ILE A 194 10.14 -0.27 -7.85
N TYR A 195 10.69 -0.16 -6.66
CA TYR A 195 10.62 -1.20 -5.64
C TYR A 195 9.50 -0.87 -4.65
N TYR A 196 8.54 -1.77 -4.54
CA TYR A 196 7.43 -1.68 -3.61
C TYR A 196 7.48 -2.83 -2.60
N GLU A 197 6.85 -2.61 -1.46
CA GLU A 197 6.60 -3.65 -0.47
C GLU A 197 5.09 -3.68 -0.19
N HIS A 198 4.48 -4.86 -0.35
CA HIS A 198 3.05 -5.05 -0.12
C HIS A 198 2.84 -5.90 1.13
N PRO A 199 1.86 -5.57 2.00
CA PRO A 199 1.55 -6.37 3.16
C PRO A 199 1.01 -7.74 2.78
N LEU A 200 1.43 -8.78 3.50
CA LEU A 200 0.90 -10.13 3.39
C LEU A 200 -0.16 -10.35 4.48
N PHE A 201 -1.37 -10.71 4.06
CA PHE A 201 -2.51 -10.90 4.96
C PHE A 201 -2.57 -12.33 5.49
N THR A 202 -1.71 -12.65 6.45
CA THR A 202 -1.69 -13.93 7.16
C THR A 202 -2.78 -14.01 8.24
N VAL A 203 -3.03 -15.21 8.77
CA VAL A 203 -3.95 -15.39 9.92
C VAL A 203 -3.50 -14.55 11.12
N ALA A 204 -2.19 -14.49 11.39
CA ALA A 204 -1.63 -13.68 12.48
C ALA A 204 -1.82 -12.18 12.21
N GLY A 205 -1.53 -11.71 10.99
CA GLY A 205 -1.71 -10.31 10.59
C GLY A 205 -3.16 -9.85 10.70
N VAL A 206 -4.13 -10.65 10.20
CA VAL A 206 -5.56 -10.32 10.28
C VAL A 206 -6.08 -10.33 11.72
N LYS A 207 -5.51 -11.15 12.61
CA LYS A 207 -5.79 -11.07 14.05
C LYS A 207 -5.22 -9.80 14.66
N ALA A 208 -3.99 -9.42 14.30
CA ALA A 208 -3.32 -8.22 14.78
C ALA A 208 -4.06 -6.93 14.37
N GLN A 209 -4.63 -6.87 13.17
CA GLN A 209 -5.47 -5.73 12.73
C GLN A 209 -6.58 -5.40 13.73
N LYS A 210 -7.23 -6.42 14.32
CA LYS A 210 -8.30 -6.23 15.32
C LYS A 210 -7.79 -5.71 16.66
N GLN A 211 -6.50 -5.77 16.91
CA GLN A 211 -5.84 -5.36 18.15
C GLN A 211 -5.23 -3.95 18.08
N LYS A 212 -5.41 -3.21 16.97
CA LYS A 212 -4.96 -1.82 16.79
C LYS A 212 -5.21 -0.94 18.01
N HIS A 213 -6.39 -1.09 18.65
CA HIS A 213 -6.80 -0.32 19.82
C HIS A 213 -5.93 -0.55 21.07
N LEU A 214 -5.14 -1.62 21.12
CA LEU A 214 -4.22 -1.88 22.24
C LEU A 214 -2.97 -1.00 22.17
N ILE A 215 -2.60 -0.49 20.99
CA ILE A 215 -1.38 0.30 20.77
C ILE A 215 -1.66 1.73 20.32
N SER A 216 -2.68 1.97 19.49
CA SER A 216 -3.01 3.31 19.00
C SER A 216 -3.64 4.15 20.09
N GLY A 217 -3.12 5.39 20.30
CA GLY A 217 -3.51 6.27 21.38
C GLY A 217 -2.76 6.04 22.69
N LYS A 218 -1.81 5.11 22.73
CA LYS A 218 -0.92 4.87 23.88
C LYS A 218 0.40 5.61 23.70
N ASN A 219 1.04 6.01 24.81
CA ASN A 219 2.36 6.65 24.79
C ASN A 219 2.48 7.79 23.77
N ASN A 220 1.43 8.61 23.61
CA ASN A 220 1.36 9.71 22.64
C ASN A 220 1.55 9.28 21.18
N THR A 221 1.27 8.00 20.85
CA THR A 221 1.57 7.39 19.54
C THR A 221 0.31 6.84 18.90
N PHE A 222 0.15 7.07 17.59
CA PHE A 222 -0.98 6.60 16.80
C PHE A 222 -0.46 5.92 15.52
N TYR A 223 -1.26 5.01 14.98
CA TYR A 223 -0.91 4.23 13.80
C TYR A 223 -2.05 4.25 12.79
N CYS A 224 -1.77 4.67 11.56
CA CYS A 224 -2.68 4.56 10.43
C CYS A 224 -1.94 3.98 9.21
N GLY A 225 -2.69 3.47 8.26
CA GLY A 225 -2.16 2.86 7.03
C GLY A 225 -3.14 1.83 6.47
N ALA A 226 -3.03 1.57 5.18
CA ALA A 226 -3.90 0.62 4.48
C ALA A 226 -3.80 -0.82 5.01
N TYR A 227 -2.70 -1.18 5.65
CA TYR A 227 -2.47 -2.50 6.25
C TYR A 227 -3.41 -2.83 7.43
N TRP A 228 -4.14 -1.84 7.96
CA TRP A 228 -5.19 -2.07 8.94
C TRP A 228 -6.51 -2.56 8.34
N GLY A 229 -6.63 -2.55 7.01
CA GLY A 229 -7.74 -3.09 6.23
C GLY A 229 -7.28 -4.11 5.19
N TYR A 230 -7.73 -3.97 3.97
CA TYR A 230 -7.40 -4.85 2.84
C TYR A 230 -6.17 -4.40 2.02
N GLY A 231 -5.56 -3.26 2.37
CA GLY A 231 -4.36 -2.73 1.71
C GLY A 231 -4.65 -1.73 0.59
N PHE A 232 -5.85 -1.16 0.51
CA PHE A 232 -6.25 -0.21 -0.52
C PHE A 232 -6.36 1.23 0.00
N HIS A 233 -6.52 2.19 -0.90
CA HIS A 233 -6.58 3.62 -0.58
C HIS A 233 -7.66 3.93 0.47
N GLU A 234 -8.87 3.37 0.30
CA GLU A 234 -9.97 3.57 1.24
C GLU A 234 -9.65 3.04 2.65
N ASP A 235 -8.94 1.92 2.75
CA ASP A 235 -8.49 1.41 4.05
C ASP A 235 -7.51 2.38 4.72
N GLY A 236 -6.64 3.03 3.93
CA GLY A 236 -5.75 4.08 4.40
C GLY A 236 -6.53 5.27 4.94
N VAL A 237 -7.52 5.74 4.20
CA VAL A 237 -8.40 6.85 4.62
C VAL A 237 -9.16 6.49 5.90
N ASN A 238 -9.81 5.34 5.93
CA ASN A 238 -10.58 4.89 7.11
C ASN A 238 -9.69 4.77 8.34
N SER A 239 -8.48 4.23 8.20
CA SER A 239 -7.54 4.13 9.32
C SER A 239 -7.05 5.49 9.82
N ALA A 240 -6.95 6.49 8.94
CA ALA A 240 -6.62 7.86 9.31
C ALA A 240 -7.80 8.54 10.02
N LEU A 241 -9.04 8.32 9.56
CA LEU A 241 -10.25 8.81 10.23
C LEU A 241 -10.41 8.24 11.63
N ASP A 242 -10.09 6.97 11.85
CA ASP A 242 -10.04 6.38 13.18
C ASP A 242 -9.10 7.17 14.10
N VAL A 243 -7.91 7.53 13.61
CA VAL A 243 -6.96 8.36 14.38
C VAL A 243 -7.52 9.76 14.60
N CYS A 244 -8.11 10.39 13.57
CA CYS A 244 -8.70 11.73 13.71
C CYS A 244 -9.81 11.78 14.76
N SER A 245 -10.56 10.69 14.93
CA SER A 245 -11.63 10.60 15.93
C SER A 245 -11.13 10.78 17.37
N PHE A 246 -9.90 10.36 17.69
CA PHE A 246 -9.27 10.61 18.98
C PHE A 246 -9.05 12.11 19.27
N PHE A 247 -9.01 12.92 18.22
CA PHE A 247 -8.86 14.37 18.28
C PHE A 247 -10.20 15.12 18.09
N GLY A 248 -11.33 14.39 18.08
CA GLY A 248 -12.65 14.97 17.84
C GLY A 248 -12.81 15.56 16.43
N LYS A 249 -12.08 15.00 15.45
CA LYS A 249 -12.14 15.41 14.04
C LYS A 249 -12.79 14.32 13.19
N SER A 250 -13.59 14.73 12.22
CA SER A 250 -14.23 13.90 11.20
C SER A 250 -14.18 14.60 9.84
N LEU A 251 -14.46 13.87 8.76
CA LEU A 251 -14.76 14.46 7.45
C LEU A 251 -16.15 15.05 7.45
#